data_ddc2eb438b0f4ad998fdfb2d40a6d9b1
#
_entry.id   ddc2eb438b0f4ad998fdfb2d40a6d9b1
#
_cell.length_a   1.000
_cell.length_b   1.000
_cell.length_c   1.000
_cell.angle_alpha   90.00
_cell.angle_beta   90.00
_cell.angle_gamma   90.00
#
_symmetry.space_group_name_H-M   'P 1'
#
loop_
_entity.id
_entity.type
_entity.pdbx_description
1 polymer ?
#
loop_
_entity_poly.entity_id
_entity_poly.type
_entity_poly.pdbx_seq_one_letter_code
_entity_poly.pdbx_strand_id
1 'polypeptide(L)'
;MRLVVLGGGESGVGTAILGQKQGYEVFVSDFGKIKQSYKDVLDKYGIPWEEEQHTEALILNATVVMKSPGIPDKAPIVKKLVEKGISVISEIEFTAPFTNAITIGITGSNGKTTTTMLTYHLLKNAGLNVGLGGNIGKSFAWQVAEHNYDVYVLELSSFQLDGIINYKPHIAILTNISPDHLDRYEYKYENYIASKFRITMNQTASDYLIYDADDEATQEWLKHNTTKAQLIPFSISQTLDLGAFLKDNNMEVKMNQEEFSMETEYIALEGKHNMKNAMAATSVAKLMQIRNATIRESLSNFQGVEHRLEKVLKIQNVQYINDSKATNVNATYFALDSMNVPTVWIVGGVDKGNDYNELMSLVREKVKAIICLGIDNSKIIAAFGNVVDD
;
A
#
# COMPACT_ATOMS: atom_id res chain seq x y z
N MET A 1 -2.19 17.75 -26.87
CA MET A 1 -2.11 16.28 -26.62
C MET A 1 -3.44 15.82 -26.04
N ARG A 2 -3.87 14.59 -26.34
CA ARG A 2 -5.13 14.02 -25.89
C ARG A 2 -4.87 12.96 -24.84
N LEU A 3 -5.44 13.15 -23.65
CA LEU A 3 -5.44 12.21 -22.53
C LEU A 3 -6.80 11.49 -22.49
N VAL A 4 -6.78 10.18 -22.54
CA VAL A 4 -7.96 9.37 -22.21
C VAL A 4 -7.75 8.71 -20.86
N VAL A 5 -8.77 8.78 -20.01
CA VAL A 5 -8.78 8.19 -18.68
C VAL A 5 -9.73 7.00 -18.69
N LEU A 6 -9.20 5.81 -18.43
CA LEU A 6 -9.99 4.60 -18.25
C LEU A 6 -10.30 4.40 -16.75
N GLY A 7 -11.58 4.49 -16.41
CA GLY A 7 -12.12 4.43 -15.07
C GLY A 7 -12.46 5.80 -14.49
N GLY A 8 -13.72 6.02 -14.15
CA GLY A 8 -14.29 7.27 -13.60
C GLY A 8 -14.35 7.30 -12.07
N GLY A 9 -13.48 6.55 -11.39
CA GLY A 9 -13.29 6.61 -9.94
C GLY A 9 -12.36 7.75 -9.51
N GLU A 10 -11.96 7.77 -8.24
CA GLU A 10 -11.17 8.85 -7.64
C GLU A 10 -9.88 9.16 -8.40
N SER A 11 -9.07 8.14 -8.71
CA SER A 11 -7.81 8.28 -9.47
C SER A 11 -8.07 8.83 -10.87
N GLY A 12 -9.15 8.36 -11.52
CA GLY A 12 -9.51 8.81 -12.86
C GLY A 12 -9.95 10.26 -12.90
N VAL A 13 -10.84 10.64 -12.01
CA VAL A 13 -11.31 12.04 -11.92
C VAL A 13 -10.16 12.98 -11.55
N GLY A 14 -9.31 12.60 -10.59
CA GLY A 14 -8.13 13.38 -10.24
C GLY A 14 -7.17 13.57 -11.42
N THR A 15 -6.91 12.48 -12.17
CA THR A 15 -6.08 12.55 -13.39
C THR A 15 -6.71 13.42 -14.46
N ALA A 16 -8.02 13.35 -14.63
CA ALA A 16 -8.75 14.15 -15.62
C ALA A 16 -8.64 15.65 -15.30
N ILE A 17 -8.81 16.04 -14.03
CA ILE A 17 -8.66 17.43 -13.59
C ILE A 17 -7.21 17.91 -13.80
N LEU A 18 -6.22 17.12 -13.39
CA LEU A 18 -4.81 17.46 -13.56
C LEU A 18 -4.48 17.60 -15.05
N GLY A 19 -4.89 16.64 -15.88
CA GLY A 19 -4.66 16.67 -17.31
C GLY A 19 -5.23 17.92 -17.97
N GLN A 20 -6.47 18.30 -17.64
CA GLN A 20 -7.08 19.52 -18.15
C GLN A 20 -6.30 20.76 -17.73
N LYS A 21 -5.89 20.86 -16.44
CA LYS A 21 -5.07 21.97 -15.95
C LYS A 21 -3.70 22.05 -16.64
N GLN A 22 -3.17 20.92 -17.11
CA GLN A 22 -1.92 20.84 -17.86
C GLN A 22 -2.11 20.99 -19.39
N GLY A 23 -3.31 21.38 -19.83
CA GLY A 23 -3.59 21.69 -21.24
C GLY A 23 -3.84 20.48 -22.12
N TYR A 24 -4.16 19.31 -21.55
CA TYR A 24 -4.62 18.16 -22.33
C TYR A 24 -6.08 18.32 -22.71
N GLU A 25 -6.43 17.82 -23.89
CA GLU A 25 -7.81 17.47 -24.23
C GLU A 25 -8.12 16.16 -23.51
N VAL A 26 -9.07 16.18 -22.56
CA VAL A 26 -9.34 15.04 -21.68
C VAL A 26 -10.67 14.40 -22.01
N PHE A 27 -10.72 13.06 -21.99
CA PHE A 27 -11.93 12.26 -22.08
C PHE A 27 -11.88 11.13 -21.05
N VAL A 28 -12.96 10.95 -20.28
CA VAL A 28 -13.08 9.87 -19.28
C VAL A 28 -14.03 8.80 -19.79
N SER A 29 -13.63 7.53 -19.74
CA SER A 29 -14.46 6.39 -20.14
C SER A 29 -14.46 5.32 -19.07
N ASP A 30 -15.64 4.91 -18.61
CA ASP A 30 -15.81 3.82 -17.63
C ASP A 30 -16.77 2.76 -18.18
N PHE A 31 -16.36 1.50 -18.07
CA PHE A 31 -17.23 0.38 -18.47
C PHE A 31 -18.35 0.13 -17.45
N GLY A 32 -18.15 0.55 -16.22
CA GLY A 32 -19.17 0.54 -15.17
C GLY A 32 -19.89 1.88 -15.03
N LYS A 33 -20.68 1.99 -13.96
CA LYS A 33 -21.33 3.26 -13.59
C LYS A 33 -20.38 4.15 -12.81
N ILE A 34 -20.28 5.40 -13.22
CA ILE A 34 -19.55 6.43 -12.48
C ILE A 34 -20.45 6.93 -11.34
N LYS A 35 -19.89 7.07 -10.14
CA LYS A 35 -20.63 7.63 -9.00
C LYS A 35 -21.07 9.06 -9.29
N GLN A 36 -22.30 9.43 -8.88
CA GLN A 36 -22.85 10.75 -9.17
C GLN A 36 -21.94 11.89 -8.71
N SER A 37 -21.31 11.77 -7.53
CA SER A 37 -20.37 12.77 -7.04
C SER A 37 -19.17 13.01 -7.96
N TYR A 38 -18.71 11.98 -8.67
CA TYR A 38 -17.61 12.12 -9.63
C TYR A 38 -18.09 12.70 -10.98
N LYS A 39 -19.32 12.36 -11.42
CA LYS A 39 -19.94 12.99 -12.59
C LYS A 39 -20.11 14.49 -12.37
N ASP A 40 -20.62 14.88 -11.20
CA ASP A 40 -20.82 16.30 -10.84
C ASP A 40 -19.49 17.07 -10.88
N VAL A 41 -18.38 16.42 -10.51
CA VAL A 41 -17.04 17.01 -10.59
C VAL A 41 -16.60 17.12 -12.05
N LEU A 42 -16.73 16.07 -12.85
CA LEU A 42 -16.36 16.10 -14.28
C LEU A 42 -17.16 17.18 -15.03
N ASP A 43 -18.46 17.28 -14.78
CA ASP A 43 -19.34 18.28 -15.37
C ASP A 43 -18.94 19.70 -14.95
N LYS A 44 -18.59 19.91 -13.66
CA LYS A 44 -18.10 21.19 -13.14
C LYS A 44 -16.85 21.68 -13.87
N TYR A 45 -15.95 20.73 -14.23
CA TYR A 45 -14.74 21.05 -14.99
C TYR A 45 -14.96 21.04 -16.52
N GLY A 46 -16.17 20.69 -16.99
CA GLY A 46 -16.47 20.57 -18.41
C GLY A 46 -15.69 19.46 -19.11
N ILE A 47 -15.35 18.40 -18.38
CA ILE A 47 -14.62 17.25 -18.90
C ILE A 47 -15.62 16.23 -19.45
N PRO A 48 -15.59 15.92 -20.76
CA PRO A 48 -16.50 14.94 -21.35
C PRO A 48 -16.20 13.53 -20.82
N TRP A 49 -17.26 12.76 -20.60
CA TRP A 49 -17.19 11.41 -20.08
C TRP A 49 -18.26 10.49 -20.68
N GLU A 50 -18.03 9.18 -20.58
CA GLU A 50 -19.02 8.13 -20.85
C GLU A 50 -18.98 7.06 -19.76
N GLU A 51 -20.09 6.35 -19.58
CA GLU A 51 -20.20 5.22 -18.66
C GLU A 51 -20.96 4.05 -19.30
N GLU A 52 -20.84 2.84 -18.69
CA GLU A 52 -21.45 1.58 -19.13
C GLU A 52 -21.04 1.15 -20.55
N GLN A 53 -19.99 1.74 -21.09
CA GLN A 53 -19.45 1.43 -22.41
C GLN A 53 -18.02 1.93 -22.58
N HIS A 54 -17.38 1.49 -23.67
CA HIS A 54 -16.13 2.04 -24.17
C HIS A 54 -16.29 2.33 -25.68
N THR A 55 -16.42 3.62 -26.03
CA THR A 55 -16.49 4.05 -27.43
C THR A 55 -15.09 4.09 -28.02
N GLU A 56 -14.70 3.04 -28.76
CA GLU A 56 -13.35 2.85 -29.27
C GLU A 56 -12.82 4.05 -30.08
N ALA A 57 -13.68 4.68 -30.90
CA ALA A 57 -13.31 5.85 -31.69
C ALA A 57 -12.86 7.04 -30.83
N LEU A 58 -13.39 7.16 -29.60
CA LEU A 58 -13.03 8.22 -28.64
C LEU A 58 -11.83 7.85 -27.79
N ILE A 59 -11.50 6.55 -27.66
CA ILE A 59 -10.39 6.05 -26.84
C ILE A 59 -9.13 5.85 -27.68
N LEU A 60 -9.26 5.22 -28.86
CA LEU A 60 -8.12 4.83 -29.68
C LEU A 60 -7.45 5.98 -30.47
N ASN A 61 -7.88 7.21 -30.26
CA ASN A 61 -7.26 8.43 -30.78
C ASN A 61 -6.44 9.18 -29.70
N ALA A 62 -6.23 8.54 -28.55
CA ALA A 62 -5.46 9.10 -27.45
C ALA A 62 -3.98 9.25 -27.80
N THR A 63 -3.32 10.29 -27.26
CA THR A 63 -1.86 10.41 -27.21
C THR A 63 -1.27 9.57 -26.08
N VAL A 64 -1.98 9.54 -24.94
CA VAL A 64 -1.67 8.79 -23.74
C VAL A 64 -2.95 8.35 -23.05
N VAL A 65 -2.92 7.18 -22.43
CA VAL A 65 -4.05 6.65 -21.67
C VAL A 65 -3.62 6.43 -20.23
N MET A 66 -4.34 7.04 -19.27
CA MET A 66 -4.24 6.63 -17.89
C MET A 66 -5.27 5.54 -17.61
N LYS A 67 -4.82 4.44 -17.01
CA LYS A 67 -5.66 3.30 -16.64
C LYS A 67 -5.76 3.17 -15.12
N SER A 68 -6.99 3.17 -14.60
CA SER A 68 -7.24 2.89 -13.18
C SER A 68 -6.76 1.49 -12.79
N PRO A 69 -6.18 1.30 -11.57
CA PRO A 69 -5.54 0.03 -11.18
C PRO A 69 -6.51 -1.17 -11.12
N GLY A 70 -7.81 -0.92 -10.95
CA GLY A 70 -8.85 -1.96 -10.99
C GLY A 70 -9.05 -2.59 -12.37
N ILE A 71 -8.67 -1.92 -13.47
CA ILE A 71 -8.86 -2.41 -14.83
C ILE A 71 -7.73 -3.38 -15.18
N PRO A 72 -8.03 -4.65 -15.53
CA PRO A 72 -7.00 -5.63 -15.87
C PRO A 72 -6.34 -5.33 -17.22
N ASP A 73 -5.06 -5.66 -17.36
CA ASP A 73 -4.34 -5.50 -18.65
C ASP A 73 -4.89 -6.40 -19.75
N LYS A 74 -5.56 -7.50 -19.37
CA LYS A 74 -6.28 -8.39 -20.31
C LYS A 74 -7.60 -7.81 -20.84
N ALA A 75 -8.05 -6.66 -20.36
CA ALA A 75 -9.28 -6.03 -20.84
C ALA A 75 -9.17 -5.72 -22.35
N PRO A 76 -10.23 -5.99 -23.16
CA PRO A 76 -10.18 -5.85 -24.63
C PRO A 76 -9.70 -4.48 -25.10
N ILE A 77 -10.17 -3.41 -24.46
CA ILE A 77 -9.77 -2.04 -24.82
C ILE A 77 -8.28 -1.77 -24.54
N VAL A 78 -7.73 -2.31 -23.44
CA VAL A 78 -6.31 -2.17 -23.09
C VAL A 78 -5.43 -2.89 -24.11
N LYS A 79 -5.80 -4.10 -24.53
CA LYS A 79 -5.08 -4.84 -25.58
C LYS A 79 -5.04 -4.05 -26.90
N LYS A 80 -6.17 -3.48 -27.32
CA LYS A 80 -6.24 -2.66 -28.53
C LYS A 80 -5.38 -1.40 -28.47
N LEU A 81 -5.27 -0.78 -27.29
CA LEU A 81 -4.39 0.36 -27.08
C LEU A 81 -2.92 -0.04 -27.23
N VAL A 82 -2.52 -1.14 -26.61
CA VAL A 82 -1.14 -1.68 -26.69
C VAL A 82 -0.81 -2.09 -28.14
N GLU A 83 -1.72 -2.78 -28.83
CA GLU A 83 -1.56 -3.16 -30.25
C GLU A 83 -1.39 -1.95 -31.16
N LYS A 84 -1.99 -0.82 -30.84
CA LYS A 84 -1.81 0.46 -31.54
C LYS A 84 -0.57 1.25 -31.12
N GLY A 85 0.20 0.76 -30.15
CA GLY A 85 1.36 1.46 -29.62
C GLY A 85 1.02 2.69 -28.78
N ILE A 86 -0.21 2.79 -28.27
CA ILE A 86 -0.63 3.89 -27.41
C ILE A 86 -0.17 3.57 -25.98
N SER A 87 0.56 4.50 -25.36
CA SER A 87 1.08 4.35 -24.00
C SER A 87 -0.06 4.29 -22.99
N VAL A 88 -0.09 3.21 -22.19
CA VAL A 88 -1.04 3.01 -21.07
C VAL A 88 -0.26 3.07 -19.77
N ILE A 89 -0.58 4.05 -18.94
CA ILE A 89 0.17 4.36 -17.72
C ILE A 89 -0.74 4.42 -16.50
N SER A 90 -0.14 4.38 -15.31
CA SER A 90 -0.86 4.59 -14.04
C SER A 90 -1.04 6.08 -13.74
N GLU A 91 -1.96 6.38 -12.80
CA GLU A 91 -2.09 7.72 -12.22
C GLU A 91 -0.76 8.26 -11.69
N ILE A 92 0.01 7.40 -11.05
CA ILE A 92 1.30 7.76 -10.43
C ILE A 92 2.30 8.23 -11.49
N GLU A 93 2.41 7.48 -12.59
CA GLU A 93 3.26 7.85 -13.73
C GLU A 93 2.82 9.16 -14.38
N PHE A 94 1.49 9.31 -14.58
CA PHE A 94 0.96 10.53 -15.18
C PHE A 94 1.24 11.76 -14.34
N THR A 95 1.12 11.63 -13.02
CA THR A 95 1.15 12.76 -12.08
C THR A 95 2.57 13.26 -11.76
N ALA A 96 3.52 12.32 -11.66
CA ALA A 96 4.86 12.62 -11.18
C ALA A 96 5.57 13.80 -11.87
N PRO A 97 5.47 13.99 -13.19
CA PRO A 97 6.11 15.12 -13.88
C PRO A 97 5.54 16.51 -13.53
N PHE A 98 4.39 16.57 -12.86
CA PHE A 98 3.70 17.82 -12.56
C PHE A 98 3.89 18.29 -11.11
N THR A 99 4.80 17.67 -10.38
CA THR A 99 5.20 18.11 -9.03
C THR A 99 6.70 17.99 -8.83
N ASN A 100 7.27 18.93 -8.07
CA ASN A 100 8.66 18.87 -7.60
C ASN A 100 8.78 18.37 -6.15
N ALA A 101 7.67 17.95 -5.55
CA ALA A 101 7.64 17.45 -4.19
C ALA A 101 8.47 16.17 -4.04
N ILE A 102 9.06 15.98 -2.87
CA ILE A 102 9.65 14.68 -2.50
C ILE A 102 8.54 13.65 -2.42
N THR A 103 8.69 12.54 -3.13
CA THR A 103 7.74 11.42 -3.01
C THR A 103 8.36 10.27 -2.21
N ILE A 104 7.58 9.78 -1.24
CA ILE A 104 7.87 8.61 -0.42
C ILE A 104 6.87 7.55 -0.85
N GLY A 105 7.34 6.52 -1.56
CA GLY A 105 6.49 5.45 -2.07
C GLY A 105 6.55 4.22 -1.17
N ILE A 106 5.41 3.70 -0.75
CA ILE A 106 5.31 2.57 0.18
C ILE A 106 4.54 1.44 -0.48
N THR A 107 5.19 0.28 -0.65
CA THR A 107 4.60 -0.93 -1.20
C THR A 107 4.92 -2.15 -0.34
N GLY A 108 4.33 -3.29 -0.69
CA GLY A 108 4.50 -4.58 -0.03
C GLY A 108 3.20 -5.38 -0.06
N SER A 109 3.20 -6.59 0.48
CA SER A 109 1.98 -7.38 0.62
C SER A 109 1.18 -6.91 1.83
N ASN A 110 1.78 -6.81 2.99
CA ASN A 110 1.16 -6.42 4.25
C ASN A 110 1.87 -5.20 4.86
N GLY A 111 1.20 -4.48 5.77
CA GLY A 111 1.77 -3.34 6.49
C GLY A 111 1.80 -2.01 5.72
N LYS A 112 1.49 -1.97 4.43
CA LYS A 112 1.50 -0.73 3.61
C LYS A 112 0.75 0.42 4.27
N THR A 113 -0.52 0.22 4.57
CA THR A 113 -1.39 1.28 5.09
C THR A 113 -0.90 1.79 6.44
N THR A 114 -0.53 0.89 7.35
CA THR A 114 0.01 1.28 8.67
C THR A 114 1.29 2.07 8.53
N THR A 115 2.24 1.60 7.70
CA THR A 115 3.50 2.30 7.44
C THR A 115 3.26 3.66 6.79
N THR A 116 2.34 3.75 5.82
CA THR A 116 1.98 5.00 5.14
C THR A 116 1.38 6.02 6.10
N MET A 117 0.40 5.59 6.91
CA MET A 117 -0.26 6.46 7.88
C MET A 117 0.69 6.91 8.98
N LEU A 118 1.54 6.01 9.49
CA LEU A 118 2.54 6.35 10.50
C LEU A 118 3.61 7.30 9.94
N THR A 119 4.08 7.05 8.71
CA THR A 119 5.02 7.97 8.03
C THR A 119 4.40 9.34 7.86
N TYR A 120 3.17 9.43 7.37
CA TYR A 120 2.43 10.68 7.24
C TYR A 120 2.29 11.40 8.59
N HIS A 121 1.92 10.66 9.65
CA HIS A 121 1.78 11.19 11.01
C HIS A 121 3.08 11.79 11.54
N LEU A 122 4.21 11.07 11.40
CA LEU A 122 5.55 11.52 11.79
C LEU A 122 5.92 12.85 11.10
N LEU A 123 5.76 12.91 9.78
CA LEU A 123 6.11 14.09 8.99
C LEU A 123 5.18 15.27 9.28
N LYS A 124 3.88 15.00 9.48
CA LYS A 124 2.90 16.02 9.83
C LYS A 124 3.17 16.63 11.20
N ASN A 125 3.48 15.80 12.20
CA ASN A 125 3.84 16.26 13.54
C ASN A 125 5.16 17.03 13.57
N ALA A 126 6.06 16.75 12.62
CA ALA A 126 7.26 17.55 12.41
C ALA A 126 7.01 18.91 11.77
N GLY A 127 5.77 19.24 11.42
CA GLY A 127 5.38 20.52 10.82
C GLY A 127 5.60 20.59 9.30
N LEU A 128 5.87 19.47 8.63
CA LEU A 128 6.03 19.48 7.18
C LEU A 128 4.68 19.65 6.46
N ASN A 129 4.70 20.25 5.29
CA ASN A 129 3.55 20.37 4.40
C ASN A 129 3.43 19.10 3.56
N VAL A 130 2.64 18.13 4.05
CA VAL A 130 2.61 16.75 3.55
C VAL A 130 1.25 16.39 2.99
N GLY A 131 1.23 15.81 1.79
CA GLY A 131 0.08 15.16 1.17
C GLY A 131 0.10 13.64 1.39
N LEU A 132 -1.08 13.04 1.50
CA LEU A 132 -1.28 11.59 1.67
C LEU A 132 -2.13 11.08 0.52
N GLY A 133 -1.64 10.11 -0.25
CA GLY A 133 -2.35 9.64 -1.42
C GLY A 133 -1.93 8.26 -1.92
N GLY A 134 -2.37 7.95 -3.13
CA GLY A 134 -2.13 6.67 -3.79
C GLY A 134 -3.29 5.69 -3.63
N ASN A 135 -3.01 4.48 -3.15
CA ASN A 135 -4.03 3.44 -2.92
C ASN A 135 -4.93 3.73 -1.69
N ILE A 136 -4.56 4.68 -0.87
CA ILE A 136 -5.31 5.23 0.27
C ILE A 136 -5.29 6.75 0.23
N GLY A 137 -6.14 7.38 1.04
CA GLY A 137 -6.27 8.83 1.07
C GLY A 137 -6.93 9.36 -0.21
N LYS A 138 -6.52 10.53 -0.66
CA LYS A 138 -7.01 11.14 -1.90
C LYS A 138 -6.13 10.78 -3.08
N SER A 139 -6.70 10.82 -4.28
CA SER A 139 -5.96 10.70 -5.54
C SER A 139 -4.72 11.61 -5.55
N PHE A 140 -3.57 11.06 -5.91
CA PHE A 140 -2.32 11.83 -6.03
C PHE A 140 -2.46 12.93 -7.07
N ALA A 141 -3.05 12.62 -8.23
CA ALA A 141 -3.29 13.57 -9.30
C ALA A 141 -4.23 14.71 -8.87
N TRP A 142 -5.27 14.39 -8.12
CA TRP A 142 -6.18 15.41 -7.62
C TRP A 142 -5.49 16.38 -6.65
N GLN A 143 -4.68 15.83 -5.75
CA GLN A 143 -3.92 16.67 -4.82
C GLN A 143 -2.90 17.57 -5.55
N VAL A 144 -2.17 17.04 -6.53
CA VAL A 144 -1.24 17.85 -7.34
C VAL A 144 -1.98 18.92 -8.16
N ALA A 145 -3.21 18.63 -8.58
CA ALA A 145 -4.03 19.61 -9.30
C ALA A 145 -4.50 20.78 -8.40
N GLU A 146 -4.75 20.53 -7.12
CA GLU A 146 -5.43 21.48 -6.24
C GLU A 146 -4.56 22.01 -5.09
N HIS A 147 -3.48 21.32 -4.74
CA HIS A 147 -2.62 21.64 -3.61
C HIS A 147 -1.15 21.67 -4.00
N ASN A 148 -0.36 22.37 -3.22
CA ASN A 148 1.09 22.40 -3.36
C ASN A 148 1.72 21.87 -2.06
N TYR A 149 1.96 20.57 -2.01
CA TYR A 149 2.67 19.92 -0.93
C TYR A 149 4.16 19.81 -1.23
N ASP A 150 5.00 19.87 -0.18
CA ASP A 150 6.44 19.72 -0.31
C ASP A 150 6.86 18.23 -0.31
N VAL A 151 6.03 17.40 0.31
CA VAL A 151 6.23 15.95 0.43
C VAL A 151 4.92 15.22 0.17
N TYR A 152 4.96 14.12 -0.57
CA TYR A 152 3.84 13.18 -0.69
C TYR A 152 4.24 11.83 -0.12
N VAL A 153 3.40 11.30 0.77
CA VAL A 153 3.46 9.91 1.23
C VAL A 153 2.42 9.11 0.46
N LEU A 154 2.89 8.18 -0.36
CA LEU A 154 2.06 7.45 -1.33
C LEU A 154 2.05 5.96 -1.03
N GLU A 155 0.88 5.41 -0.70
CA GLU A 155 0.68 3.96 -0.71
C GLU A 155 0.58 3.47 -2.16
N LEU A 156 1.40 2.51 -2.55
CA LEU A 156 1.46 2.01 -3.91
C LEU A 156 1.15 0.51 -3.96
N SER A 157 0.07 0.15 -4.67
CA SER A 157 -0.23 -1.24 -5.01
C SER A 157 0.69 -1.74 -6.13
N SER A 158 0.82 -3.07 -6.26
CA SER A 158 1.53 -3.67 -7.40
C SER A 158 0.93 -3.22 -8.73
N PHE A 159 -0.40 -3.12 -8.84
CA PHE A 159 -1.10 -2.69 -10.06
C PHE A 159 -0.79 -1.24 -10.47
N GLN A 160 -0.54 -0.37 -9.51
CA GLN A 160 -0.09 1.00 -9.81
C GLN A 160 1.37 1.01 -10.26
N LEU A 161 2.21 0.15 -9.66
CA LEU A 161 3.61 0.00 -10.04
C LEU A 161 3.77 -0.65 -11.43
N ASP A 162 2.87 -1.53 -11.85
CA ASP A 162 2.89 -2.11 -13.21
C ASP A 162 2.74 -1.04 -14.29
N GLY A 163 2.06 0.04 -14.00
CA GLY A 163 1.84 1.17 -14.93
C GLY A 163 2.86 2.31 -14.83
N ILE A 164 4.02 2.14 -14.16
CA ILE A 164 5.07 3.16 -14.15
C ILE A 164 6.10 2.90 -15.25
N ILE A 165 6.67 3.98 -15.79
CA ILE A 165 7.73 3.97 -16.81
C ILE A 165 8.94 4.76 -16.29
N ASN A 166 8.74 6.02 -15.88
CA ASN A 166 9.79 6.95 -15.45
C ASN A 166 9.69 7.32 -13.98
N TYR A 167 8.51 7.13 -13.37
CA TYR A 167 8.31 7.47 -11.97
C TYR A 167 9.34 6.80 -11.08
N LYS A 168 9.84 7.55 -10.12
CA LYS A 168 10.66 7.07 -9.00
C LYS A 168 10.33 7.83 -7.74
N PRO A 169 10.15 7.17 -6.60
CA PRO A 169 10.14 7.85 -5.31
C PRO A 169 11.57 8.19 -4.89
N HIS A 170 11.75 9.30 -4.18
CA HIS A 170 13.03 9.59 -3.52
C HIS A 170 13.32 8.58 -2.40
N ILE A 171 12.29 8.21 -1.64
CA ILE A 171 12.37 7.14 -0.64
C ILE A 171 11.33 6.08 -0.99
N ALA A 172 11.79 4.87 -1.27
CA ALA A 172 10.95 3.70 -1.43
C ALA A 172 10.93 2.89 -0.13
N ILE A 173 9.76 2.36 0.25
CA ILE A 173 9.63 1.37 1.31
C ILE A 173 9.03 0.10 0.72
N LEU A 174 9.70 -1.03 0.95
CA LEU A 174 9.19 -2.36 0.69
C LEU A 174 8.98 -3.07 2.03
N THR A 175 7.72 -3.19 2.48
CA THR A 175 7.43 -3.72 3.82
C THR A 175 7.67 -5.22 3.94
N ASN A 176 7.20 -6.00 2.97
CA ASN A 176 7.39 -7.45 2.82
C ASN A 176 6.76 -7.91 1.52
N ILE A 177 7.06 -9.15 1.11
CA ILE A 177 6.42 -9.79 -0.04
C ILE A 177 5.96 -11.19 0.38
N SER A 178 4.66 -11.44 0.33
CA SER A 178 4.04 -12.74 0.48
C SER A 178 3.03 -12.97 -0.64
N PRO A 179 2.72 -14.21 -1.03
CA PRO A 179 1.80 -14.49 -2.13
C PRO A 179 0.44 -13.80 -1.93
N ASP A 180 0.05 -12.99 -2.91
CA ASP A 180 -1.24 -12.32 -2.98
C ASP A 180 -1.55 -11.96 -4.44
N HIS A 181 -2.82 -11.86 -4.81
CA HIS A 181 -3.25 -11.47 -6.16
C HIS A 181 -2.64 -12.27 -7.32
N LEU A 182 -2.25 -13.53 -7.10
CA LEU A 182 -1.53 -14.34 -8.10
C LEU A 182 -2.34 -14.55 -9.40
N ASP A 183 -3.66 -14.48 -9.33
CA ASP A 183 -4.57 -14.50 -10.49
C ASP A 183 -4.31 -13.36 -11.50
N ARG A 184 -3.70 -12.26 -11.04
CA ARG A 184 -3.28 -11.10 -11.87
C ARG A 184 -1.86 -11.28 -12.42
N TYR A 185 -1.06 -12.20 -11.86
CA TYR A 185 0.35 -12.44 -12.17
C TYR A 185 0.60 -13.82 -12.75
N GLU A 186 -0.36 -14.37 -13.52
CA GLU A 186 -0.28 -15.68 -14.18
C GLU A 186 -0.04 -16.84 -13.20
N TYR A 187 -0.46 -16.69 -11.94
CA TYR A 187 -0.18 -17.60 -10.83
C TYR A 187 1.32 -17.83 -10.57
N LYS A 188 2.18 -16.88 -10.98
CA LYS A 188 3.62 -16.92 -10.78
C LYS A 188 4.02 -15.89 -9.73
N TYR A 189 4.54 -16.39 -8.61
CA TYR A 189 4.92 -15.53 -7.49
C TYR A 189 6.08 -14.58 -7.86
N GLU A 190 7.01 -15.04 -8.70
CA GLU A 190 8.12 -14.23 -9.21
C GLU A 190 7.64 -12.99 -9.98
N ASN A 191 6.52 -13.06 -10.70
CA ASN A 191 5.94 -11.90 -11.39
C ASN A 191 5.41 -10.85 -10.40
N TYR A 192 4.79 -11.32 -9.31
CA TYR A 192 4.33 -10.43 -8.24
C TYR A 192 5.49 -9.76 -7.51
N ILE A 193 6.58 -10.51 -7.22
CA ILE A 193 7.82 -9.96 -6.65
C ILE A 193 8.39 -8.88 -7.58
N ALA A 194 8.54 -9.20 -8.87
CA ALA A 194 9.06 -8.27 -9.87
C ALA A 194 8.21 -6.99 -9.95
N SER A 195 6.87 -7.11 -9.91
CA SER A 195 5.97 -5.96 -9.88
C SER A 195 6.23 -5.04 -8.69
N LYS A 196 6.44 -5.60 -7.49
CA LYS A 196 6.75 -4.80 -6.30
C LYS A 196 8.07 -4.06 -6.42
N PHE A 197 9.09 -4.72 -6.94
CA PHE A 197 10.42 -4.13 -7.11
C PHE A 197 10.48 -3.06 -8.21
N ARG A 198 9.46 -2.92 -9.05
CA ARG A 198 9.36 -1.78 -9.99
C ARG A 198 9.46 -0.42 -9.29
N ILE A 199 9.11 -0.34 -8.01
CA ILE A 199 9.28 0.88 -7.21
C ILE A 199 10.72 1.40 -7.21
N THR A 200 11.71 0.52 -7.45
CA THR A 200 13.15 0.86 -7.46
C THR A 200 13.72 1.06 -8.88
N MET A 201 12.96 0.73 -9.93
CA MET A 201 13.50 0.59 -11.31
C MET A 201 14.18 1.86 -11.85
N ASN A 202 13.70 3.03 -11.45
CA ASN A 202 14.22 4.32 -11.90
C ASN A 202 15.01 5.06 -10.82
N GLN A 203 15.16 4.49 -9.62
CA GLN A 203 15.93 5.10 -8.53
C GLN A 203 17.41 5.23 -8.90
N THR A 204 18.06 6.21 -8.31
CA THR A 204 19.49 6.54 -8.52
C THR A 204 20.23 6.45 -7.18
N ALA A 205 21.53 6.67 -7.19
CA ALA A 205 22.36 6.67 -5.96
C ALA A 205 21.99 7.76 -4.94
N SER A 206 21.17 8.73 -5.32
CA SER A 206 20.64 9.74 -4.39
C SER A 206 19.31 9.34 -3.74
N ASP A 207 18.72 8.23 -4.16
CA ASP A 207 17.44 7.75 -3.67
C ASP A 207 17.65 6.57 -2.68
N TYR A 208 16.63 6.24 -1.90
CA TYR A 208 16.71 5.24 -0.83
C TYR A 208 15.69 4.12 -0.99
N LEU A 209 16.10 2.89 -0.72
CA LEU A 209 15.21 1.74 -0.53
C LEU A 209 15.29 1.27 0.92
N ILE A 210 14.21 1.47 1.68
CA ILE A 210 14.00 0.92 3.01
C ILE A 210 13.29 -0.43 2.83
N TYR A 211 13.84 -1.52 3.40
CA TYR A 211 13.31 -2.86 3.17
C TYR A 211 13.46 -3.77 4.38
N ASP A 212 12.57 -4.77 4.47
CA ASP A 212 12.61 -5.81 5.50
C ASP A 212 13.74 -6.80 5.23
N ALA A 213 14.76 -6.81 6.09
CA ALA A 213 15.87 -7.73 5.99
C ALA A 213 15.54 -9.16 6.49
N ASP A 214 14.39 -9.33 7.15
CA ASP A 214 13.89 -10.64 7.56
C ASP A 214 12.96 -11.27 6.50
N ASP A 215 12.59 -10.53 5.44
CA ASP A 215 11.70 -11.00 4.38
C ASP A 215 12.47 -11.82 3.34
N GLU A 216 12.20 -13.11 3.26
CA GLU A 216 12.94 -14.05 2.42
C GLU A 216 12.84 -13.69 0.93
N ALA A 217 11.65 -13.34 0.45
CA ALA A 217 11.44 -12.97 -0.96
C ALA A 217 12.23 -11.72 -1.35
N THR A 218 12.28 -10.73 -0.45
CA THR A 218 13.07 -9.51 -0.63
C THR A 218 14.56 -9.81 -0.66
N GLN A 219 15.05 -10.63 0.29
CA GLN A 219 16.46 -11.03 0.36
C GLN A 219 16.89 -11.82 -0.88
N GLU A 220 16.06 -12.77 -1.32
CA GLU A 220 16.36 -13.59 -2.48
C GLU A 220 16.41 -12.75 -3.76
N TRP A 221 15.47 -11.80 -3.91
CA TRP A 221 15.50 -10.89 -5.05
C TRP A 221 16.79 -10.03 -5.06
N LEU A 222 17.18 -9.45 -3.92
CA LEU A 222 18.36 -8.61 -3.79
C LEU A 222 19.68 -9.35 -4.03
N LYS A 223 19.74 -10.68 -3.84
CA LYS A 223 20.93 -11.49 -4.20
C LYS A 223 21.15 -11.58 -5.70
N HIS A 224 20.08 -11.59 -6.48
CA HIS A 224 20.13 -11.82 -7.92
C HIS A 224 19.90 -10.57 -8.76
N ASN A 225 19.49 -9.47 -8.15
CA ASN A 225 19.21 -8.21 -8.83
C ASN A 225 19.90 -7.04 -8.12
N THR A 226 20.12 -5.98 -8.86
CA THR A 226 20.74 -4.76 -8.34
C THR A 226 19.77 -3.58 -8.42
N THR A 227 19.78 -2.75 -7.41
CA THR A 227 19.18 -1.40 -7.45
C THR A 227 20.29 -0.35 -7.29
N LYS A 228 20.08 0.83 -7.84
CA LYS A 228 21.01 1.95 -7.68
C LYS A 228 20.75 2.72 -6.38
N ALA A 229 19.59 2.51 -5.74
CA ALA A 229 19.22 3.17 -4.49
C ALA A 229 20.16 2.77 -3.33
N GLN A 230 20.33 3.66 -2.38
CA GLN A 230 20.97 3.35 -1.11
C GLN A 230 20.06 2.42 -0.29
N LEU A 231 20.59 1.30 0.15
CA LEU A 231 19.84 0.27 0.87
C LEU A 231 19.82 0.56 2.36
N ILE A 232 18.62 0.64 2.94
CA ILE A 232 18.39 0.86 4.38
C ILE A 232 17.57 -0.33 4.91
N PRO A 233 18.19 -1.36 5.46
CA PRO A 233 17.50 -2.51 6.01
C PRO A 233 16.78 -2.19 7.32
N PHE A 234 15.70 -2.91 7.61
CA PHE A 234 15.17 -3.04 8.96
C PHE A 234 14.97 -4.52 9.33
N SER A 235 15.14 -4.86 10.61
CA SER A 235 15.04 -6.24 11.09
C SER A 235 14.63 -6.30 12.56
N ILE A 236 13.82 -7.29 12.91
CA ILE A 236 13.52 -7.64 14.30
C ILE A 236 14.31 -8.88 14.78
N SER A 237 15.02 -9.56 13.89
CA SER A 237 15.73 -10.81 14.19
C SER A 237 17.24 -10.65 14.30
N GLN A 238 17.82 -9.56 13.80
CA GLN A 238 19.26 -9.34 13.75
C GLN A 238 19.65 -7.89 14.03
N THR A 239 20.81 -7.69 14.63
CA THR A 239 21.42 -6.37 14.82
C THR A 239 22.08 -5.90 13.53
N LEU A 240 21.91 -4.63 13.19
CA LEU A 240 22.40 -4.02 11.95
C LEU A 240 23.40 -2.89 12.25
N ASP A 241 24.40 -2.74 11.39
CA ASP A 241 25.33 -1.61 11.46
C ASP A 241 24.72 -0.32 10.86
N LEU A 242 23.80 -0.48 9.90
CA LEU A 242 23.03 0.58 9.25
C LEU A 242 21.57 0.14 9.17
N GLY A 243 20.63 1.04 9.44
CA GLY A 243 19.19 0.78 9.36
C GLY A 243 18.52 0.70 10.73
N ALA A 244 17.36 0.05 10.78
CA ALA A 244 16.56 -0.06 12.00
C ALA A 244 16.49 -1.52 12.50
N PHE A 245 16.65 -1.73 13.82
CA PHE A 245 16.63 -3.08 14.38
C PHE A 245 16.18 -3.09 15.85
N LEU A 246 15.85 -4.28 16.37
CA LEU A 246 15.58 -4.49 17.79
C LEU A 246 16.86 -4.92 18.52
N LYS A 247 17.10 -4.29 19.68
CA LYS A 247 18.13 -4.67 20.61
C LYS A 247 17.69 -4.38 22.05
N ASP A 248 17.73 -5.37 22.91
CA ASP A 248 17.46 -5.24 24.36
C ASP A 248 16.13 -4.49 24.65
N ASN A 249 15.04 -4.86 23.98
CA ASN A 249 13.73 -4.21 24.03
C ASN A 249 13.69 -2.76 23.51
N ASN A 250 14.72 -2.31 22.84
CA ASN A 250 14.77 -1.01 22.19
C ASN A 250 14.66 -1.15 20.68
N MET A 251 13.90 -0.27 20.05
CA MET A 251 14.01 0.01 18.64
C MET A 251 15.17 0.96 18.41
N GLU A 252 16.19 0.47 17.76
CA GLU A 252 17.38 1.24 17.39
C GLU A 252 17.32 1.61 15.92
N VAL A 253 17.71 2.84 15.57
CA VAL A 253 17.89 3.27 14.17
C VAL A 253 19.24 3.96 14.03
N LYS A 254 20.07 3.42 13.16
CA LYS A 254 21.42 3.94 12.86
C LYS A 254 21.48 4.40 11.41
N MET A 255 21.72 5.69 11.20
CA MET A 255 21.85 6.29 9.86
C MET A 255 22.86 7.43 9.88
N ASN A 256 23.88 7.37 9.01
CA ASN A 256 24.78 8.49 8.69
C ASN A 256 25.29 9.28 9.92
N GLN A 257 25.79 8.60 10.97
CA GLN A 257 26.27 9.15 12.25
C GLN A 257 25.16 9.67 13.19
N GLU A 258 23.89 9.53 12.84
CA GLU A 258 22.77 9.81 13.71
C GLU A 258 22.17 8.50 14.24
N GLU A 259 21.95 8.48 15.54
CA GLU A 259 21.31 7.34 16.21
C GLU A 259 19.99 7.78 16.84
N PHE A 260 19.03 6.86 16.81
CA PHE A 260 17.77 6.98 17.52
C PHE A 260 17.52 5.69 18.28
N SER A 261 17.08 5.82 19.54
CA SER A 261 16.70 4.69 20.37
C SER A 261 15.39 4.99 21.09
N MET A 262 14.51 3.99 21.20
CA MET A 262 13.24 4.09 21.94
C MET A 262 12.85 2.71 22.46
N GLU A 263 12.49 2.61 23.74
CA GLU A 263 11.95 1.38 24.31
C GLU A 263 10.63 1.01 23.64
N THR A 264 10.49 -0.28 23.32
CA THR A 264 9.33 -0.77 22.55
C THR A 264 7.99 -0.60 23.25
N GLU A 265 7.98 -0.57 24.60
CA GLU A 265 6.78 -0.37 25.42
C GLU A 265 6.13 1.01 25.24
N TYR A 266 6.91 2.03 24.82
CA TYR A 266 6.39 3.37 24.57
C TYR A 266 5.89 3.56 23.14
N ILE A 267 6.03 2.57 22.27
CA ILE A 267 5.50 2.60 20.90
C ILE A 267 4.03 2.17 20.93
N ALA A 268 3.14 3.03 20.49
CA ALA A 268 1.70 2.79 20.56
C ALA A 268 1.21 1.58 19.74
N LEU A 269 1.96 1.18 18.73
CA LEU A 269 1.67 0.03 17.88
C LEU A 269 2.22 -1.26 18.49
N GLU A 270 1.34 -2.19 18.81
CA GLU A 270 1.69 -3.50 19.38
C GLU A 270 1.92 -4.57 18.30
N GLY A 271 2.77 -5.56 18.60
CA GLY A 271 3.04 -6.72 17.76
C GLY A 271 4.25 -6.58 16.83
N LYS A 272 4.86 -7.74 16.50
CA LYS A 272 6.10 -7.80 15.71
C LYS A 272 6.00 -7.14 14.33
N HIS A 273 4.89 -7.35 13.63
CA HIS A 273 4.66 -6.74 12.33
C HIS A 273 4.53 -5.21 12.42
N ASN A 274 3.89 -4.70 13.48
CA ASN A 274 3.78 -3.27 13.70
C ASN A 274 5.12 -2.64 14.13
N MET A 275 5.96 -3.39 14.83
CA MET A 275 7.33 -2.96 15.11
C MET A 275 8.13 -2.76 13.81
N LYS A 276 8.00 -3.68 12.83
CA LYS A 276 8.59 -3.52 11.50
C LYS A 276 8.05 -2.27 10.78
N ASN A 277 6.73 -2.02 10.85
CA ASN A 277 6.13 -0.82 10.29
C ASN A 277 6.67 0.45 10.95
N ALA A 278 6.85 0.45 12.28
CA ALA A 278 7.43 1.56 13.04
C ALA A 278 8.90 1.80 12.67
N MET A 279 9.69 0.75 12.51
CA MET A 279 11.09 0.82 12.05
C MET A 279 11.20 1.47 10.67
N ALA A 280 10.37 1.02 9.71
CA ALA A 280 10.36 1.58 8.36
C ALA A 280 9.98 3.06 8.35
N ALA A 281 8.92 3.45 9.08
CA ALA A 281 8.48 4.84 9.16
C ALA A 281 9.50 5.73 9.91
N THR A 282 10.14 5.21 10.97
CA THR A 282 11.19 5.93 11.70
C THR A 282 12.43 6.14 10.82
N SER A 283 12.76 5.15 9.97
CA SER A 283 13.85 5.29 9.00
C SER A 283 13.60 6.45 8.04
N VAL A 284 12.36 6.62 7.55
CA VAL A 284 11.99 7.80 6.76
C VAL A 284 12.17 9.08 7.57
N ALA A 285 11.67 9.11 8.81
CA ALA A 285 11.77 10.30 9.65
C ALA A 285 13.24 10.72 9.88
N LYS A 286 14.14 9.75 10.04
CA LYS A 286 15.59 10.01 10.16
C LYS A 286 16.19 10.54 8.85
N LEU A 287 15.86 9.94 7.70
CA LEU A 287 16.27 10.44 6.37
C LEU A 287 15.78 11.87 6.12
N MET A 288 14.58 12.20 6.61
CA MET A 288 13.98 13.53 6.54
C MET A 288 14.46 14.48 7.66
N GLN A 289 15.45 14.08 8.45
CA GLN A 289 16.08 14.85 9.53
C GLN A 289 15.11 15.35 10.62
N ILE A 290 14.08 14.54 10.92
CA ILE A 290 13.14 14.84 12.00
C ILE A 290 13.80 14.67 13.35
N ARG A 291 13.55 15.60 14.27
CA ARG A 291 14.09 15.58 15.63
C ARG A 291 13.66 14.33 16.40
N ASN A 292 14.58 13.72 17.12
CA ASN A 292 14.32 12.50 17.91
C ASN A 292 13.14 12.68 18.90
N ALA A 293 12.97 13.85 19.48
CA ALA A 293 11.83 14.14 20.39
C ALA A 293 10.49 14.03 19.65
N THR A 294 10.39 14.62 18.47
CA THR A 294 9.17 14.56 17.64
C THR A 294 8.87 13.12 17.18
N ILE A 295 9.91 12.34 16.85
CA ILE A 295 9.77 10.93 16.49
C ILE A 295 9.17 10.14 17.67
N ARG A 296 9.76 10.28 18.88
CA ARG A 296 9.26 9.59 20.10
C ARG A 296 7.80 9.96 20.39
N GLU A 297 7.48 11.24 20.40
CA GLU A 297 6.12 11.71 20.62
C GLU A 297 5.13 11.12 19.60
N SER A 298 5.50 11.13 18.31
CA SER A 298 4.64 10.62 17.25
C SER A 298 4.44 9.11 17.31
N LEU A 299 5.49 8.35 17.66
CA LEU A 299 5.38 6.90 17.85
C LEU A 299 4.53 6.52 19.06
N SER A 300 4.54 7.34 20.12
CA SER A 300 3.78 7.06 21.33
C SER A 300 2.31 7.46 21.26
N ASN A 301 1.95 8.43 20.40
CA ASN A 301 0.59 8.93 20.29
C ASN A 301 -0.16 8.50 19.02
N PHE A 302 0.42 7.66 18.19
CA PHE A 302 -0.23 7.17 16.97
C PHE A 302 -1.42 6.26 17.30
N GLN A 303 -2.62 6.63 16.84
CA GLN A 303 -3.87 5.93 17.19
C GLN A 303 -4.13 4.66 16.36
N GLY A 304 -3.17 4.27 15.51
CA GLY A 304 -3.37 3.14 14.60
C GLY A 304 -4.16 3.53 13.34
N VAL A 305 -4.66 2.52 12.65
CA VAL A 305 -5.44 2.66 11.41
C VAL A 305 -6.78 1.98 11.59
N GLU A 306 -7.86 2.64 11.21
CA GLU A 306 -9.21 2.05 11.22
C GLU A 306 -9.24 0.70 10.49
N HIS A 307 -9.95 -0.26 11.07
CA HIS A 307 -10.10 -1.63 10.55
C HIS A 307 -8.81 -2.46 10.46
N ARG A 308 -7.75 -2.08 11.21
CA ARG A 308 -6.50 -2.84 11.34
C ARG A 308 -6.15 -3.04 12.81
N LEU A 309 -6.49 -4.21 13.35
CA LEU A 309 -6.40 -4.54 14.78
C LEU A 309 -6.98 -3.41 15.67
N GLU A 310 -7.98 -2.73 15.13
CA GLU A 310 -8.63 -1.60 15.76
C GLU A 310 -9.39 -2.06 17.01
N LYS A 311 -8.99 -1.60 18.19
CA LYS A 311 -9.68 -1.84 19.45
C LYS A 311 -10.97 -0.98 19.49
N VAL A 312 -12.09 -1.53 19.00
CA VAL A 312 -13.34 -0.77 18.79
C VAL A 312 -14.01 -0.44 20.12
N LEU A 313 -14.20 -1.45 20.98
CA LEU A 313 -14.84 -1.28 22.26
C LEU A 313 -14.53 -2.47 23.19
N LYS A 314 -14.82 -2.30 24.51
CA LYS A 314 -14.72 -3.36 25.52
C LYS A 314 -16.03 -3.43 26.31
N ILE A 315 -16.71 -4.59 26.26
CA ILE A 315 -17.95 -4.85 26.99
C ILE A 315 -17.77 -6.10 27.84
N GLN A 316 -18.12 -6.04 29.14
CA GLN A 316 -18.06 -7.16 30.07
C GLN A 316 -16.74 -7.96 30.00
N ASN A 317 -15.62 -7.26 29.96
CA ASN A 317 -14.26 -7.82 29.79
C ASN A 317 -13.98 -8.49 28.43
N VAL A 318 -14.87 -8.42 27.44
CA VAL A 318 -14.62 -8.83 26.07
C VAL A 318 -14.15 -7.63 25.27
N GLN A 319 -12.93 -7.73 24.71
CA GLN A 319 -12.40 -6.72 23.79
C GLN A 319 -12.84 -7.06 22.36
N TYR A 320 -13.50 -6.12 21.70
CA TYR A 320 -13.86 -6.22 20.29
C TYR A 320 -12.78 -5.55 19.45
N ILE A 321 -12.24 -6.32 18.48
CA ILE A 321 -11.18 -5.88 17.60
C ILE A 321 -11.68 -6.00 16.16
N ASN A 322 -11.56 -4.92 15.39
CA ASN A 322 -11.88 -4.90 13.97
C ASN A 322 -10.59 -4.99 13.14
N ASP A 323 -10.46 -6.08 12.39
CA ASP A 323 -9.34 -6.31 11.48
C ASP A 323 -9.84 -6.67 10.07
N SER A 324 -10.95 -6.09 9.64
CA SER A 324 -11.58 -6.38 8.35
C SER A 324 -10.72 -6.04 7.12
N LYS A 325 -9.60 -5.35 7.31
CA LYS A 325 -8.56 -5.12 6.30
C LYS A 325 -7.55 -6.26 6.17
N ALA A 326 -7.57 -7.27 7.05
CA ALA A 326 -6.80 -8.50 6.88
C ALA A 326 -7.49 -9.36 5.80
N THR A 327 -7.04 -9.26 4.56
CA THR A 327 -7.68 -9.88 3.39
C THR A 327 -6.88 -11.06 2.82
N ASN A 328 -5.88 -11.55 3.55
CA ASN A 328 -5.08 -12.73 3.21
C ASN A 328 -4.66 -13.50 4.47
N VAL A 329 -4.19 -14.74 4.27
CA VAL A 329 -3.80 -15.64 5.37
C VAL A 329 -2.68 -15.07 6.22
N ASN A 330 -1.67 -14.48 5.61
CA ASN A 330 -0.52 -13.91 6.31
C ASN A 330 -0.93 -12.75 7.23
N ALA A 331 -1.81 -11.85 6.78
CA ALA A 331 -2.34 -10.78 7.63
C ALA A 331 -3.12 -11.35 8.82
N THR A 332 -3.95 -12.36 8.58
CA THR A 332 -4.72 -13.06 9.64
C THR A 332 -3.79 -13.78 10.62
N TYR A 333 -2.69 -14.37 10.14
CA TYR A 333 -1.68 -14.98 10.98
C TYR A 333 -1.16 -14.00 12.04
N PHE A 334 -0.70 -12.83 11.62
CA PHE A 334 -0.21 -11.81 12.54
C PHE A 334 -1.30 -11.25 13.46
N ALA A 335 -2.54 -11.15 12.98
CA ALA A 335 -3.65 -10.75 13.82
C ALA A 335 -3.88 -11.76 14.96
N LEU A 336 -3.95 -13.05 14.66
CA LEU A 336 -4.10 -14.11 15.66
C LEU A 336 -2.86 -14.21 16.57
N ASP A 337 -1.65 -14.10 16.01
CA ASP A 337 -0.40 -14.11 16.79
C ASP A 337 -0.38 -13.02 17.87
N SER A 338 -0.94 -11.86 17.58
CA SER A 338 -1.02 -10.73 18.51
C SER A 338 -2.05 -10.89 19.62
N MET A 339 -2.94 -11.89 19.55
CA MET A 339 -3.96 -12.13 20.59
C MET A 339 -3.32 -12.78 21.83
N ASN A 340 -3.56 -12.18 22.99
CA ASN A 340 -3.02 -12.65 24.28
C ASN A 340 -4.08 -13.33 25.18
N VAL A 341 -5.31 -13.44 24.68
CA VAL A 341 -6.44 -14.05 25.40
C VAL A 341 -7.24 -14.94 24.45
N PRO A 342 -8.03 -15.90 24.96
CA PRO A 342 -8.89 -16.73 24.11
C PRO A 342 -9.80 -15.88 23.23
N THR A 343 -9.80 -16.18 21.93
CA THR A 343 -10.41 -15.33 20.89
C THR A 343 -11.58 -16.04 20.23
N VAL A 344 -12.68 -15.33 20.04
CA VAL A 344 -13.75 -15.71 19.09
C VAL A 344 -13.43 -15.04 17.76
N TRP A 345 -13.20 -15.86 16.73
CA TRP A 345 -12.77 -15.36 15.43
C TRP A 345 -13.93 -15.28 14.43
N ILE A 346 -14.28 -14.06 14.01
CA ILE A 346 -15.28 -13.85 12.96
C ILE A 346 -14.52 -13.76 11.63
N VAL A 347 -14.77 -14.71 10.72
CA VAL A 347 -14.02 -14.84 9.46
C VAL A 347 -14.94 -15.19 8.30
N GLY A 348 -14.58 -14.70 7.09
CA GLY A 348 -15.32 -14.98 5.87
C GLY A 348 -14.84 -14.14 4.70
N GLY A 349 -15.62 -14.15 3.63
CA GLY A 349 -15.32 -13.43 2.39
C GLY A 349 -15.20 -14.38 1.20
N VAL A 350 -14.70 -13.86 0.08
CA VAL A 350 -14.47 -14.65 -1.15
C VAL A 350 -13.11 -15.31 -1.07
N ASP A 351 -13.07 -16.64 -1.17
CA ASP A 351 -11.82 -17.40 -1.19
C ASP A 351 -11.01 -17.08 -2.47
N LYS A 352 -9.71 -16.83 -2.29
CA LYS A 352 -8.75 -16.52 -3.36
C LYS A 352 -7.73 -17.63 -3.60
N GLY A 353 -8.05 -18.86 -3.19
CA GLY A 353 -7.11 -19.99 -3.23
C GLY A 353 -6.18 -20.03 -2.02
N ASN A 354 -6.67 -19.64 -0.86
CA ASN A 354 -5.90 -19.57 0.38
C ASN A 354 -5.46 -20.97 0.87
N ASP A 355 -4.23 -21.07 1.38
CA ASP A 355 -3.77 -22.19 2.19
C ASP A 355 -3.96 -21.86 3.68
N TYR A 356 -4.95 -22.50 4.31
CA TYR A 356 -5.26 -22.28 5.72
C TYR A 356 -4.35 -23.02 6.70
N ASN A 357 -3.47 -23.91 6.21
CA ASN A 357 -2.58 -24.69 7.07
C ASN A 357 -1.64 -23.80 7.90
N GLU A 358 -1.25 -22.67 7.36
CA GLU A 358 -0.40 -21.68 8.05
C GLU A 358 -1.03 -21.15 9.36
N LEU A 359 -2.37 -21.13 9.45
CA LEU A 359 -3.09 -20.63 10.62
C LEU A 359 -3.34 -21.71 11.68
N MET A 360 -3.15 -22.99 11.34
CA MET A 360 -3.60 -24.12 12.13
C MET A 360 -3.07 -24.14 13.57
N SER A 361 -1.81 -23.78 13.77
CA SER A 361 -1.19 -23.71 15.10
C SER A 361 -1.82 -22.65 15.97
N LEU A 362 -2.01 -21.43 15.41
CA LEU A 362 -2.59 -20.30 16.13
C LEU A 362 -4.09 -20.50 16.41
N VAL A 363 -4.80 -21.13 15.48
CA VAL A 363 -6.22 -21.45 15.69
C VAL A 363 -6.37 -22.41 16.87
N ARG A 364 -5.58 -23.48 16.95
CA ARG A 364 -5.59 -24.43 18.08
C ARG A 364 -5.22 -23.79 19.42
N GLU A 365 -4.27 -22.85 19.38
CA GLU A 365 -3.75 -22.23 20.60
C GLU A 365 -4.66 -21.12 21.13
N LYS A 366 -5.22 -20.29 20.24
CA LYS A 366 -5.83 -19.01 20.60
C LYS A 366 -7.30 -18.86 20.29
N VAL A 367 -7.83 -19.65 19.34
CA VAL A 367 -9.22 -19.52 18.89
C VAL A 367 -10.11 -20.49 19.66
N LYS A 368 -11.11 -19.95 20.35
CA LYS A 368 -12.08 -20.71 21.13
C LYS A 368 -13.34 -21.07 20.32
N ALA A 369 -13.72 -20.20 19.41
CA ALA A 369 -14.86 -20.39 18.51
C ALA A 369 -14.64 -19.63 17.19
N ILE A 370 -15.25 -20.13 16.11
CA ILE A 370 -15.22 -19.49 14.78
C ILE A 370 -16.63 -19.15 14.35
N ILE A 371 -16.87 -17.89 14.00
CA ILE A 371 -18.11 -17.44 13.39
C ILE A 371 -17.86 -17.19 11.90
N CYS A 372 -18.42 -18.03 11.05
CA CYS A 372 -18.30 -17.90 9.61
C CYS A 372 -19.24 -16.81 9.08
N LEU A 373 -18.69 -15.84 8.32
CA LEU A 373 -19.41 -14.73 7.73
C LEU A 373 -19.25 -14.77 6.21
N GLY A 374 -20.32 -14.99 5.46
CA GLY A 374 -20.27 -14.99 4.00
C GLY A 374 -21.23 -15.98 3.36
N ILE A 375 -21.26 -16.00 2.02
CA ILE A 375 -22.16 -16.84 1.22
C ILE A 375 -21.62 -18.29 1.14
N ASP A 376 -20.30 -18.44 1.01
CA ASP A 376 -19.64 -19.74 0.95
C ASP A 376 -18.51 -19.82 1.98
N ASN A 377 -18.72 -20.68 2.97
CA ASN A 377 -17.77 -20.91 4.07
C ASN A 377 -17.19 -22.34 4.03
N SER A 378 -17.44 -23.11 2.97
CA SER A 378 -17.09 -24.54 2.86
C SER A 378 -15.60 -24.81 3.14
N LYS A 379 -14.70 -23.98 2.63
CA LYS A 379 -13.25 -24.14 2.83
C LYS A 379 -12.80 -23.81 4.25
N ILE A 380 -13.40 -22.80 4.89
CA ILE A 380 -13.12 -22.46 6.29
C ILE A 380 -13.58 -23.59 7.20
N ILE A 381 -14.79 -24.11 6.97
CA ILE A 381 -15.35 -25.25 7.71
C ILE A 381 -14.50 -26.50 7.51
N ALA A 382 -14.08 -26.78 6.26
CA ALA A 382 -13.22 -27.92 5.96
C ALA A 382 -11.85 -27.82 6.66
N ALA A 383 -11.28 -26.63 6.75
CA ALA A 383 -9.99 -26.41 7.40
C ALA A 383 -10.06 -26.49 8.92
N PHE A 384 -11.08 -25.88 9.54
CA PHE A 384 -11.10 -25.63 10.98
C PHE A 384 -12.25 -26.32 11.74
N GLY A 385 -13.23 -26.91 11.06
CA GLY A 385 -14.42 -27.51 11.69
C GLY A 385 -14.16 -28.68 12.64
N ASN A 386 -12.96 -29.28 12.60
CA ASN A 386 -12.52 -30.31 13.55
C ASN A 386 -11.39 -29.80 14.49
N VAL A 387 -11.16 -28.50 14.52
CA VAL A 387 -10.03 -27.88 15.25
C VAL A 387 -10.52 -27.06 16.43
N VAL A 388 -11.72 -26.51 16.33
CA VAL A 388 -12.42 -25.75 17.36
C VAL A 388 -13.72 -26.46 17.69
N ASP A 389 -14.10 -26.41 18.98
CA ASP A 389 -15.28 -27.13 19.49
C ASP A 389 -16.62 -26.45 19.12
N ASP A 390 -16.59 -25.17 18.71
CA ASP A 390 -17.76 -24.37 18.35
C ASP A 390 -17.48 -23.47 17.11
#